data_8c5e8fe2ba6377dfa430e87f68945ba5
#
_entry.id   8c5e8fe2ba6377dfa430e87f68945ba5
#
_cell.length_a   1.000
_cell.length_b   1.000
_cell.length_c   1.000
_cell.angle_alpha   90.00
_cell.angle_beta   90.00
_cell.angle_gamma   90.00
#
_symmetry.space_group_name_H-M   'P 1'
#
loop_
_entity.id
_entity.type
_entity.pdbx_description
1 polymer ?
#
loop_
_entity_poly.entity_id
_entity_poly.type
_entity_poly.pdbx_seq_one_letter_code
_entity_poly.pdbx_strand_id
1 'polypeptide(L)'
;MAPEELIAEAEAFLTAFYSMFKTRHLYPPTHRRFTKSLEPVQDSLSRLLGKNPEAVFIIVEREFIFEGAPLFRSMTGMRDFADVFERHGIDRLTIQQGIGMEELINLVNILTMRQSEIDEQGGMEELLGKEQMPHARLERLSLGKKAQEILTGQAQYQQSGADGAAGFAPYAHLYKKTESLFDLMYQSREADIVPALNEALDALVNLSAHGQEFMEIYHNEGFR
;
A
#
# COMPACT_ATOMS: atom_id res chain seq x y z
N MET A 1 9.24 17.49 -11.26
CA MET A 1 8.36 16.64 -12.09
C MET A 1 6.94 16.87 -11.62
N ALA A 2 5.97 16.89 -12.53
CA ALA A 2 4.58 16.96 -12.09
C ALA A 2 4.24 15.65 -11.33
N PRO A 3 3.56 15.73 -10.18
CA PRO A 3 3.15 14.55 -9.41
C PRO A 3 2.38 13.52 -10.27
N GLU A 4 1.60 14.01 -11.21
CA GLU A 4 0.82 13.20 -12.15
C GLU A 4 1.69 12.29 -13.04
N GLU A 5 2.88 12.75 -13.46
CA GLU A 5 3.79 11.90 -14.24
C GLU A 5 4.37 10.76 -13.40
N LEU A 6 4.66 10.99 -12.12
CA LEU A 6 5.17 9.96 -11.23
C LEU A 6 4.09 8.90 -10.93
N ILE A 7 2.85 9.34 -10.72
CA ILE A 7 1.69 8.46 -10.57
C ILE A 7 1.50 7.60 -11.83
N ALA A 8 1.55 8.21 -13.03
CA ALA A 8 1.41 7.48 -14.28
C ALA A 8 2.50 6.40 -14.47
N GLU A 9 3.76 6.69 -14.10
CA GLU A 9 4.83 5.69 -14.16
C GLU A 9 4.63 4.57 -13.11
N ALA A 10 4.14 4.89 -11.92
CA ALA A 10 3.80 3.91 -10.91
C ALA A 10 2.65 2.99 -11.37
N GLU A 11 1.62 3.53 -11.99
CA GLU A 11 0.53 2.75 -12.59
C GLU A 11 1.01 1.89 -13.76
N ALA A 12 1.88 2.42 -14.62
CA ALA A 12 2.49 1.66 -15.71
C ALA A 12 3.31 0.47 -15.19
N PHE A 13 4.13 0.68 -14.15
CA PHE A 13 4.89 -0.38 -13.49
C PHE A 13 3.97 -1.45 -12.91
N LEU A 14 2.99 -1.08 -12.08
CA LEU A 14 2.08 -2.06 -11.47
C LEU A 14 1.26 -2.83 -12.51
N THR A 15 0.88 -2.18 -13.61
CA THR A 15 0.18 -2.85 -14.73
C THR A 15 1.06 -3.92 -15.38
N ALA A 16 2.32 -3.58 -15.67
CA ALA A 16 3.29 -4.52 -16.23
C ALA A 16 3.58 -5.68 -15.24
N PHE A 17 3.75 -5.35 -13.96
CA PHE A 17 4.02 -6.30 -12.90
C PHE A 17 2.84 -7.26 -12.68
N TYR A 18 1.60 -6.77 -12.70
CA TYR A 18 0.41 -7.61 -12.68
C TYR A 18 0.30 -8.55 -13.89
N SER A 19 0.68 -8.06 -15.08
CA SER A 19 0.72 -8.90 -16.28
C SER A 19 1.75 -10.03 -16.14
N MET A 20 2.93 -9.73 -15.59
CA MET A 20 3.96 -10.72 -15.29
C MET A 20 3.47 -11.74 -14.24
N PHE A 21 2.83 -11.27 -13.16
CA PHE A 21 2.22 -12.13 -12.14
C PHE A 21 1.20 -13.09 -12.74
N LYS A 22 0.27 -12.62 -13.58
CA LYS A 22 -0.69 -13.50 -14.30
C LYS A 22 0.02 -14.51 -15.20
N THR A 23 1.06 -14.07 -15.89
CA THR A 23 1.84 -14.95 -16.76
C THR A 23 2.54 -16.05 -15.98
N ARG A 24 3.04 -15.74 -14.77
CA ARG A 24 3.69 -16.71 -13.88
C ARG A 24 2.74 -17.80 -13.41
N HIS A 25 1.46 -17.47 -13.16
CA HIS A 25 0.45 -18.50 -12.84
C HIS A 25 0.23 -19.53 -13.96
N LEU A 26 0.45 -19.12 -15.20
CA LEU A 26 0.21 -19.97 -16.36
C LEU A 26 1.48 -20.69 -16.88
N TYR A 27 2.65 -20.11 -16.61
CA TYR A 27 3.90 -20.57 -17.19
C TYR A 27 5.03 -20.56 -16.15
N PRO A 28 5.91 -21.60 -16.15
CA PRO A 28 7.09 -21.61 -15.29
C PRO A 28 8.06 -20.48 -15.66
N PRO A 29 8.98 -20.08 -14.75
CA PRO A 29 9.95 -19.01 -15.00
C PRO A 29 10.84 -19.19 -16.23
N THR A 30 11.10 -20.44 -16.60
CA THR A 30 11.92 -20.81 -17.78
C THR A 30 11.18 -20.68 -19.11
N HIS A 31 9.86 -20.48 -19.08
CA HIS A 31 9.07 -20.42 -20.30
C HIS A 31 9.22 -19.07 -21.01
N ARG A 32 9.37 -19.07 -22.33
CA ARG A 32 9.57 -17.87 -23.17
C ARG A 32 8.54 -16.76 -22.96
N ARG A 33 7.26 -17.10 -22.69
CA ARG A 33 6.22 -16.11 -22.42
C ARG A 33 6.44 -15.38 -21.10
N PHE A 34 6.89 -16.10 -20.07
CA PHE A 34 7.24 -15.47 -18.80
C PHE A 34 8.47 -14.56 -18.96
N THR A 35 9.54 -15.05 -19.59
CA THR A 35 10.75 -14.24 -19.84
C THR A 35 10.42 -12.95 -20.61
N LYS A 36 9.54 -13.01 -21.61
CA LYS A 36 9.08 -11.83 -22.33
C LYS A 36 8.25 -10.86 -21.48
N SER A 37 7.57 -11.33 -20.45
CA SER A 37 6.80 -10.44 -19.56
C SER A 37 7.67 -9.63 -18.60
N LEU A 38 8.95 -9.96 -18.48
CA LEU A 38 9.92 -9.21 -17.68
C LEU A 38 10.32 -7.88 -18.33
N GLU A 39 10.43 -7.83 -19.66
CA GLU A 39 10.87 -6.63 -20.39
C GLU A 39 10.00 -5.39 -20.08
N PRO A 40 8.64 -5.45 -20.18
CA PRO A 40 7.80 -4.30 -19.83
C PRO A 40 7.91 -3.87 -18.36
N VAL A 41 8.16 -4.83 -17.45
CA VAL A 41 8.36 -4.54 -16.03
C VAL A 41 9.65 -3.76 -15.83
N GLN A 42 10.75 -4.22 -16.44
CA GLN A 42 12.04 -3.53 -16.35
C GLN A 42 12.00 -2.13 -16.96
N ASP A 43 11.36 -1.97 -18.12
CA ASP A 43 11.25 -0.69 -18.79
C ASP A 43 10.45 0.32 -17.96
N SER A 44 9.29 -0.07 -17.43
CA SER A 44 8.46 0.79 -16.59
C SER A 44 9.13 1.10 -15.26
N LEU A 45 9.77 0.11 -14.64
CA LEU A 45 10.51 0.29 -13.40
C LEU A 45 11.74 1.20 -13.58
N SER A 46 12.46 1.07 -14.69
CA SER A 46 13.59 1.95 -15.02
C SER A 46 13.16 3.42 -15.15
N ARG A 47 11.99 3.68 -15.73
CA ARG A 47 11.43 5.03 -15.81
C ARG A 47 11.02 5.56 -14.44
N LEU A 48 10.34 4.74 -13.64
CA LEU A 48 9.90 5.10 -12.29
C LEU A 48 11.10 5.40 -11.38
N LEU A 49 12.07 4.48 -11.30
CA LEU A 49 13.26 4.60 -10.44
C LEU A 49 14.32 5.56 -11.02
N GLY A 50 14.30 5.87 -12.30
CA GLY A 50 15.15 6.91 -12.88
C GLY A 50 14.78 8.30 -12.39
N LYS A 51 13.56 8.48 -11.87
CA LYS A 51 13.02 9.74 -11.35
C LYS A 51 13.01 9.77 -9.80
N ASN A 52 12.90 8.61 -9.19
CA ASN A 52 12.88 8.45 -7.73
C ASN A 52 13.71 7.20 -7.37
N PRO A 53 14.74 7.29 -6.52
CA PRO A 53 15.62 6.15 -6.21
C PRO A 53 14.90 5.01 -5.48
N GLU A 54 13.73 5.26 -4.95
CA GLU A 54 12.89 4.29 -4.24
C GLU A 54 11.41 4.50 -4.61
N ALA A 55 10.70 3.42 -4.82
CA ALA A 55 9.25 3.41 -5.02
C ALA A 55 8.60 2.60 -3.90
N VAL A 56 7.70 3.22 -3.14
CA VAL A 56 6.99 2.64 -2.00
C VAL A 56 5.50 2.57 -2.31
N PHE A 57 4.97 1.36 -2.34
CA PHE A 57 3.55 1.09 -2.51
C PHE A 57 2.97 0.57 -1.20
N ILE A 58 1.96 1.24 -0.68
CA ILE A 58 1.18 0.80 0.48
C ILE A 58 -0.08 0.10 -0.03
N ILE A 59 -0.41 -1.03 0.57
CA ILE A 59 -1.59 -1.81 0.23
C ILE A 59 -2.58 -1.69 1.38
N VAL A 60 -3.77 -1.20 1.09
CA VAL A 60 -4.85 -1.06 2.07
C VAL A 60 -6.21 -1.16 1.39
N GLU A 61 -7.13 -1.93 1.98
CA GLU A 61 -8.49 -2.10 1.49
C GLU A 61 -8.57 -2.48 0.00
N ARG A 62 -7.63 -3.36 -0.42
CA ARG A 62 -7.49 -3.85 -1.80
C ARG A 62 -7.16 -2.73 -2.81
N GLU A 63 -6.48 -1.69 -2.33
CA GLU A 63 -5.99 -0.59 -3.17
C GLU A 63 -4.48 -0.40 -2.99
N PHE A 64 -3.81 0.00 -4.05
CA PHE A 64 -2.43 0.46 -4.00
C PHE A 64 -2.41 1.97 -3.79
N ILE A 65 -1.66 2.41 -2.80
CA ILE A 65 -1.41 3.82 -2.50
C ILE A 65 0.06 4.10 -2.85
N PHE A 66 0.31 5.13 -3.60
CA PHE A 66 1.66 5.58 -3.94
C PHE A 66 1.73 7.10 -3.75
N GLU A 67 2.75 7.59 -3.03
CA GLU A 67 2.89 9.02 -2.68
C GLU A 67 1.60 9.60 -2.05
N GLY A 68 0.90 8.80 -1.26
CA GLY A 68 -0.36 9.19 -0.62
C GLY A 68 -1.59 9.26 -1.54
N ALA A 69 -1.43 8.93 -2.83
CA ALA A 69 -2.53 8.90 -3.79
C ALA A 69 -2.96 7.46 -4.11
N PRO A 70 -4.26 7.14 -4.13
CA PRO A 70 -4.74 5.84 -4.57
C PRO A 70 -4.55 5.68 -6.08
N LEU A 71 -3.98 4.54 -6.48
CA LEU A 71 -3.80 4.15 -7.86
C LEU A 71 -5.03 3.36 -8.37
N PHE A 72 -5.30 3.42 -9.67
CA PHE A 72 -6.32 2.58 -10.34
C PHE A 72 -7.73 2.65 -9.74
N ARG A 73 -8.25 3.83 -9.44
CA ARG A 73 -9.57 4.04 -8.81
C ARG A 73 -10.74 3.25 -9.41
N SER A 74 -10.61 2.69 -10.61
CA SER A 74 -11.68 2.00 -11.34
C SER A 74 -11.31 0.63 -11.94
N MET A 75 -10.10 0.12 -11.74
CA MET A 75 -9.66 -1.14 -12.38
C MET A 75 -9.84 -2.35 -11.46
N THR A 76 -10.88 -3.15 -11.69
CA THR A 76 -11.18 -4.37 -10.90
C THR A 76 -10.00 -5.33 -10.80
N GLY A 77 -9.25 -5.56 -11.88
CA GLY A 77 -8.11 -6.48 -11.87
C GLY A 77 -6.96 -6.04 -10.95
N MET A 78 -6.80 -4.74 -10.71
CA MET A 78 -5.78 -4.24 -9.76
C MET A 78 -6.20 -4.44 -8.32
N ARG A 79 -7.51 -4.41 -8.03
CA ARG A 79 -8.04 -4.79 -6.71
C ARG A 79 -7.78 -6.26 -6.40
N ASP A 80 -7.98 -7.15 -7.37
CA ASP A 80 -7.68 -8.58 -7.21
C ASP A 80 -6.18 -8.79 -6.99
N PHE A 81 -5.33 -7.97 -7.61
CA PHE A 81 -3.89 -8.02 -7.39
C PHE A 81 -3.48 -7.51 -6.01
N ALA A 82 -4.06 -6.41 -5.55
CA ALA A 82 -3.85 -5.91 -4.19
C ALA A 82 -4.33 -6.93 -3.12
N ASP A 83 -5.44 -7.63 -3.38
CA ASP A 83 -5.95 -8.72 -2.52
C ASP A 83 -4.94 -9.88 -2.37
N VAL A 84 -4.10 -10.13 -3.38
CA VAL A 84 -3.00 -11.12 -3.26
C VAL A 84 -2.02 -10.69 -2.18
N PHE A 85 -1.61 -9.44 -2.16
CA PHE A 85 -0.70 -8.90 -1.12
C PHE A 85 -1.33 -8.99 0.26
N GLU A 86 -2.57 -8.56 0.41
CA GLU A 86 -3.28 -8.61 1.70
C GLU A 86 -3.43 -10.03 2.24
N ARG A 87 -3.78 -11.01 1.38
CA ARG A 87 -3.85 -12.43 1.77
C ARG A 87 -2.51 -12.98 2.24
N HIS A 88 -1.41 -12.51 1.71
CA HIS A 88 -0.06 -12.86 2.15
C HIS A 88 0.41 -12.05 3.38
N GLY A 89 -0.43 -11.13 3.89
CA GLY A 89 -0.10 -10.25 5.00
C GLY A 89 0.95 -9.19 4.63
N ILE A 90 1.02 -8.81 3.35
CA ILE A 90 1.94 -7.81 2.83
C ILE A 90 1.17 -6.49 2.70
N ASP A 91 1.62 -5.49 3.44
CA ASP A 91 1.01 -4.17 3.49
C ASP A 91 1.85 -3.11 2.79
N ARG A 92 3.12 -3.45 2.49
CA ARG A 92 4.05 -2.53 1.86
C ARG A 92 4.97 -3.29 0.92
N LEU A 93 5.09 -2.76 -0.30
CA LEU A 93 6.09 -3.14 -1.29
C LEU A 93 7.02 -1.96 -1.50
N THR A 94 8.30 -2.15 -1.20
CA THR A 94 9.37 -1.17 -1.48
C THR A 94 10.28 -1.72 -2.56
N ILE A 95 10.57 -0.90 -3.57
CA ILE A 95 11.49 -1.23 -4.65
C ILE A 95 12.52 -0.12 -4.77
N GLN A 96 13.81 -0.47 -4.78
CA GLN A 96 14.91 0.46 -4.84
C GLN A 96 15.64 0.37 -6.18
N GLN A 97 16.33 1.46 -6.53
CA GLN A 97 17.21 1.49 -7.68
C GLN A 97 18.29 0.42 -7.56
N GLY A 98 18.54 -0.29 -8.65
CA GLY A 98 19.49 -1.42 -8.67
C GLY A 98 18.83 -2.79 -8.64
N ILE A 99 17.51 -2.87 -8.47
CA ILE A 99 16.79 -4.15 -8.49
C ILE A 99 17.11 -4.94 -9.77
N GLY A 100 17.49 -6.20 -9.57
CA GLY A 100 17.83 -7.14 -10.64
C GLY A 100 16.64 -7.98 -11.12
N MET A 101 16.82 -8.64 -12.26
CA MET A 101 15.80 -9.53 -12.83
C MET A 101 15.48 -10.71 -11.89
N GLU A 102 16.47 -11.25 -11.21
CA GLU A 102 16.30 -12.36 -10.25
C GLU A 102 15.42 -11.95 -9.08
N GLU A 103 15.61 -10.74 -8.54
CA GLU A 103 14.77 -10.22 -7.46
C GLU A 103 13.30 -10.04 -7.90
N LEU A 104 13.08 -9.56 -9.13
CA LEU A 104 11.73 -9.46 -9.71
C LEU A 104 11.06 -10.83 -9.88
N ILE A 105 11.82 -11.83 -10.29
CA ILE A 105 11.34 -13.22 -10.42
C ILE A 105 11.01 -13.78 -9.02
N ASN A 106 11.88 -13.60 -8.04
CA ASN A 106 11.67 -14.04 -6.67
C ASN A 106 10.43 -13.38 -6.07
N LEU A 107 10.27 -12.06 -6.27
CA LEU A 107 9.12 -11.31 -5.82
C LEU A 107 7.80 -11.90 -6.37
N VAL A 108 7.76 -12.18 -7.68
CA VAL A 108 6.57 -12.80 -8.30
C VAL A 108 6.37 -14.23 -7.85
N ASN A 109 7.44 -15.01 -7.66
CA ASN A 109 7.34 -16.38 -7.15
C ASN A 109 6.68 -16.39 -5.76
N ILE A 110 7.11 -15.50 -4.85
CA ILE A 110 6.51 -15.37 -3.51
C ILE A 110 5.01 -15.05 -3.63
N LEU A 111 4.65 -14.07 -4.46
CA LEU A 111 3.25 -13.66 -4.64
C LEU A 111 2.38 -14.74 -5.30
N THR A 112 2.97 -15.71 -6.00
CA THR A 112 2.24 -16.82 -6.63
C THR A 112 2.14 -18.06 -5.76
N MET A 113 2.82 -18.11 -4.61
CA MET A 113 2.75 -19.23 -3.67
C MET A 113 1.36 -19.34 -3.04
N ARG A 114 0.98 -20.54 -2.68
CA ARG A 114 -0.21 -20.78 -1.87
C ARG A 114 0.12 -20.56 -0.39
N GLN A 115 -0.87 -20.22 0.40
CA GLN A 115 -0.67 -20.02 1.84
C GLN A 115 -0.06 -21.27 2.50
N SER A 116 -0.49 -22.46 2.12
CA SER A 116 0.07 -23.72 2.63
C SER A 116 1.57 -23.89 2.32
N GLU A 117 2.02 -23.42 1.14
CA GLU A 117 3.44 -23.49 0.76
C GLU A 117 4.28 -22.50 1.58
N ILE A 118 3.71 -21.33 1.87
CA ILE A 118 4.32 -20.31 2.76
C ILE A 118 4.42 -20.85 4.19
N ASP A 119 3.36 -21.47 4.69
CA ASP A 119 3.30 -22.04 6.05
C ASP A 119 4.31 -23.18 6.22
N GLU A 120 4.45 -24.05 5.19
CA GLU A 120 5.47 -25.12 5.16
C GLU A 120 6.91 -24.59 5.21
N GLN A 121 7.13 -23.35 4.75
CA GLN A 121 8.44 -22.70 4.78
C GLN A 121 8.71 -21.92 6.06
N GLY A 122 7.82 -21.99 7.05
CA GLY A 122 7.94 -21.29 8.32
C GLY A 122 7.25 -19.93 8.36
N GLY A 123 6.42 -19.63 7.36
CA GLY A 123 5.70 -18.37 7.23
C GLY A 123 6.42 -17.34 6.37
N MET A 124 5.72 -16.23 6.12
CA MET A 124 6.20 -15.18 5.20
C MET A 124 7.52 -14.55 5.66
N GLU A 125 7.70 -14.30 6.96
CA GLU A 125 8.91 -13.68 7.50
C GLU A 125 10.15 -14.55 7.28
N GLU A 126 10.03 -15.87 7.50
CA GLU A 126 11.14 -16.79 7.28
C GLU A 126 11.45 -16.96 5.79
N LEU A 127 10.41 -17.01 4.96
CA LEU A 127 10.55 -17.05 3.50
C LEU A 127 11.29 -15.82 2.98
N LEU A 128 10.88 -14.61 3.38
CA LEU A 128 11.52 -13.35 2.99
C LEU A 128 12.97 -13.25 3.49
N GLY A 129 13.27 -13.82 4.66
CA GLY A 129 14.62 -13.88 5.19
C GLY A 129 15.56 -14.81 4.41
N LYS A 130 15.02 -15.84 3.73
CA LYS A 130 15.78 -16.77 2.88
C LYS A 130 16.06 -16.20 1.49
N GLU A 131 15.14 -15.38 0.97
CA GLU A 131 15.27 -14.79 -0.37
C GLU A 131 16.17 -13.56 -0.32
N GLN A 132 17.23 -13.58 -1.13
CA GLN A 132 18.14 -12.45 -1.24
C GLN A 132 17.53 -11.40 -2.19
N MET A 133 16.82 -10.43 -1.62
CA MET A 133 16.24 -9.31 -2.37
C MET A 133 16.70 -7.98 -1.76
N PRO A 134 17.98 -7.57 -1.97
CA PRO A 134 18.51 -6.36 -1.35
C PRO A 134 17.81 -5.07 -1.80
N HIS A 135 17.20 -5.06 -3.00
CA HIS A 135 16.54 -3.89 -3.57
C HIS A 135 15.00 -4.01 -3.59
N ALA A 136 14.45 -5.10 -3.06
CA ALA A 136 13.00 -5.26 -2.90
C ALA A 136 12.67 -5.70 -1.48
N ARG A 137 11.63 -5.11 -0.88
CA ARG A 137 11.16 -5.46 0.46
C ARG A 137 9.65 -5.61 0.45
N LEU A 138 9.19 -6.67 1.10
CA LEU A 138 7.80 -6.92 1.40
C LEU A 138 7.64 -6.86 2.92
N GLU A 139 6.77 -6.00 3.41
CA GLU A 139 6.64 -5.75 4.84
C GLU A 139 5.18 -5.82 5.26
N ARG A 140 4.98 -6.32 6.49
CA ARG A 140 3.72 -6.18 7.20
C ARG A 140 3.77 -4.93 8.06
N LEU A 141 2.77 -4.09 7.98
CA LEU A 141 2.68 -2.87 8.76
C LEU A 141 1.61 -3.00 9.86
N SER A 142 1.84 -2.37 11.02
CA SER A 142 0.75 -2.12 11.95
C SER A 142 -0.23 -1.08 11.34
N LEU A 143 -1.50 -1.11 11.77
CA LEU A 143 -2.51 -0.15 11.28
C LEU A 143 -2.05 1.30 11.44
N GLY A 144 -1.40 1.63 12.56
CA GLY A 144 -0.88 2.97 12.80
C GLY A 144 0.23 3.36 11.83
N LYS A 145 1.16 2.46 11.52
CA LYS A 145 2.21 2.71 10.52
C LYS A 145 1.64 2.90 9.13
N LYS A 146 0.65 2.08 8.71
CA LYS A 146 -0.05 2.27 7.43
C LYS A 146 -0.64 3.67 7.32
N ALA A 147 -1.40 4.09 8.34
CA ALA A 147 -2.00 5.41 8.38
C ALA A 147 -0.96 6.52 8.31
N GLN A 148 0.13 6.42 9.05
CA GLN A 148 1.21 7.39 9.06
C GLN A 148 1.89 7.52 7.69
N GLU A 149 2.18 6.42 7.02
CA GLU A 149 2.82 6.44 5.70
C GLU A 149 1.91 7.07 4.62
N ILE A 150 0.61 6.72 4.63
CA ILE A 150 -0.37 7.34 3.73
C ILE A 150 -0.43 8.85 3.95
N LEU A 151 -0.49 9.30 5.20
CA LEU A 151 -0.56 10.72 5.54
C LEU A 151 0.72 11.48 5.17
N THR A 152 1.89 10.87 5.38
CA THR A 152 3.17 11.46 5.01
C THR A 152 3.28 11.62 3.49
N GLY A 153 2.91 10.59 2.73
CA GLY A 153 2.86 10.65 1.28
C GLY A 153 1.87 11.73 0.78
N GLN A 154 0.67 11.81 1.37
CA GLN A 154 -0.30 12.86 1.04
C GLN A 154 0.23 14.27 1.30
N ALA A 155 0.92 14.49 2.42
CA ALA A 155 1.51 15.79 2.74
C ALA A 155 2.58 16.19 1.70
N GLN A 156 3.39 15.25 1.24
CA GLN A 156 4.39 15.48 0.19
C GLN A 156 3.73 15.75 -1.16
N TYR A 157 2.68 15.00 -1.50
CA TYR A 157 1.91 15.18 -2.72
C TYR A 157 1.23 16.55 -2.79
N GLN A 158 0.63 17.02 -1.68
CA GLN A 158 0.02 18.34 -1.58
C GLN A 158 1.04 19.49 -1.71
N GLN A 159 2.23 19.34 -1.11
CA GLN A 159 3.31 20.33 -1.25
C GLN A 159 3.83 20.48 -2.68
N SER A 160 3.68 19.44 -3.50
CA SER A 160 4.04 19.45 -4.93
C SER A 160 2.99 20.07 -5.85
N GLY A 161 1.88 20.60 -5.32
CA GLY A 161 0.90 21.42 -6.05
C GLY A 161 -0.21 20.68 -6.78
N ALA A 162 -0.47 19.42 -6.43
CA ALA A 162 -1.58 18.66 -7.00
C ALA A 162 -2.88 18.92 -6.21
N ASP A 163 -3.81 19.63 -6.82
CA ASP A 163 -5.15 19.88 -6.28
C ASP A 163 -6.03 18.62 -6.33
N GLY A 164 -5.94 17.75 -5.34
CA GLY A 164 -6.78 16.53 -5.38
C GLY A 164 -7.01 15.78 -4.08
N ALA A 165 -6.29 16.11 -3.01
CA ALA A 165 -6.30 15.31 -1.78
C ALA A 165 -7.10 15.91 -0.61
N ALA A 166 -8.11 16.74 -0.88
CA ALA A 166 -8.88 17.43 0.16
C ALA A 166 -9.73 16.52 1.07
N GLY A 167 -9.85 15.22 0.76
CA GLY A 167 -10.80 14.34 1.46
C GLY A 167 -10.31 13.70 2.76
N PHE A 168 -8.99 13.57 3.00
CA PHE A 168 -8.46 12.78 4.12
C PHE A 168 -7.78 13.58 5.25
N ALA A 169 -7.44 14.84 5.02
CA ALA A 169 -6.78 15.70 6.02
C ALA A 169 -7.52 15.83 7.36
N PRO A 170 -8.88 15.85 7.42
CA PRO A 170 -9.61 15.95 8.69
C PRO A 170 -9.42 14.74 9.61
N TYR A 171 -9.06 13.57 9.06
CA TYR A 171 -8.98 12.31 9.80
C TYR A 171 -7.59 11.96 10.32
N ALA A 172 -6.56 12.71 9.92
CA ALA A 172 -5.16 12.46 10.30
C ALA A 172 -4.93 12.45 11.82
N HIS A 173 -5.59 13.35 12.55
CA HIS A 173 -5.45 13.43 14.00
C HIS A 173 -6.16 12.28 14.73
N LEU A 174 -7.17 11.67 14.11
CA LEU A 174 -7.90 10.52 14.63
C LEU A 174 -7.10 9.24 14.55
N TYR A 175 -6.43 9.02 13.42
CA TYR A 175 -5.51 7.88 13.27
C TYR A 175 -4.38 7.96 14.30
N LYS A 176 -3.85 9.15 14.57
CA LYS A 176 -2.81 9.35 15.58
C LYS A 176 -3.31 9.08 17.01
N LYS A 177 -4.57 9.40 17.31
CA LYS A 177 -5.20 9.09 18.60
C LYS A 177 -5.54 7.60 18.73
N THR A 178 -6.00 6.93 17.68
CA THR A 178 -6.23 5.47 17.69
C THR A 178 -4.94 4.69 17.78
N GLU A 179 -3.84 5.14 17.17
CA GLU A 179 -2.52 4.52 17.31
C GLU A 179 -2.04 4.57 18.76
N SER A 180 -2.11 5.75 19.41
CA SER A 180 -1.74 5.88 20.82
C SER A 180 -2.62 5.05 21.74
N LEU A 181 -3.86 4.78 21.38
CA LEU A 181 -4.76 3.88 22.10
C LEU A 181 -4.37 2.40 21.96
N PHE A 182 -4.05 1.96 20.74
CA PHE A 182 -3.59 0.59 20.53
C PHE A 182 -2.23 0.35 21.20
N ASP A 183 -1.31 1.31 21.14
CA ASP A 183 -0.04 1.22 21.86
C ASP A 183 -0.23 1.20 23.37
N LEU A 184 -1.15 1.99 23.91
CA LEU A 184 -1.54 1.95 25.32
C LEU A 184 -2.21 0.62 25.69
N MET A 185 -3.10 0.08 24.87
CA MET A 185 -3.73 -1.23 25.11
C MET A 185 -2.72 -2.38 25.08
N TYR A 186 -1.66 -2.31 24.28
CA TYR A 186 -0.61 -3.33 24.21
C TYR A 186 0.47 -3.18 25.29
N GLN A 187 0.71 -1.97 25.80
CA GLN A 187 1.79 -1.68 26.73
C GLN A 187 1.36 -1.48 28.18
N SER A 188 0.06 -1.32 28.47
CA SER A 188 -0.40 -0.84 29.78
C SER A 188 -1.17 -1.84 30.60
N ARG A 189 -1.02 -1.72 31.92
CA ARG A 189 -1.87 -2.32 32.94
C ARG A 189 -3.28 -1.72 32.85
N GLU A 190 -4.30 -2.52 33.26
CA GLU A 190 -5.75 -2.17 33.19
C GLU A 190 -6.13 -0.75 33.67
N ALA A 191 -5.34 -0.14 34.57
CA ALA A 191 -5.64 1.19 35.13
C ALA A 191 -5.51 2.35 34.13
N ASP A 192 -4.73 2.18 33.05
CA ASP A 192 -4.45 3.24 32.08
C ASP A 192 -5.36 3.17 30.84
N ILE A 193 -6.06 2.04 30.67
CA ILE A 193 -6.90 1.77 29.50
C ILE A 193 -8.19 2.59 29.54
N VAL A 194 -8.81 2.76 30.71
CA VAL A 194 -10.11 3.42 30.86
C VAL A 194 -10.10 4.91 30.46
N PRO A 195 -9.09 5.73 30.89
CA PRO A 195 -9.01 7.11 30.45
C PRO A 195 -8.77 7.26 28.93
N ALA A 196 -7.90 6.39 28.36
CA ALA A 196 -7.61 6.39 26.94
C ALA A 196 -8.80 5.95 26.09
N LEU A 197 -9.60 5.00 26.57
CA LEU A 197 -10.85 4.54 25.93
C LEU A 197 -11.90 5.66 25.95
N ASN A 198 -12.05 6.40 27.04
CA ASN A 198 -12.96 7.53 27.15
C ASN A 198 -12.56 8.68 26.19
N GLU A 199 -11.27 8.97 26.11
CA GLU A 199 -10.77 10.00 25.16
C GLU A 199 -11.00 9.62 23.70
N ALA A 200 -10.91 8.31 23.36
CA ALA A 200 -11.25 7.82 22.02
C ALA A 200 -12.74 7.84 21.73
N LEU A 201 -13.56 7.48 22.73
CA LEU A 201 -15.02 7.57 22.61
C LEU A 201 -15.47 9.03 22.41
N ASP A 202 -14.90 9.98 23.15
CA ASP A 202 -15.18 11.40 22.95
C ASP A 202 -14.74 11.90 21.58
N ALA A 203 -13.61 11.42 21.07
CA ALA A 203 -13.16 11.71 19.72
C ALA A 203 -14.11 11.14 18.65
N LEU A 204 -14.61 9.91 18.83
CA LEU A 204 -15.58 9.28 17.95
C LEU A 204 -16.95 9.98 17.99
N VAL A 205 -17.41 10.40 19.16
CA VAL A 205 -18.66 11.18 19.33
C VAL A 205 -18.56 12.52 18.61
N ASN A 206 -17.45 13.23 18.77
CA ASN A 206 -17.20 14.48 18.06
C ASN A 206 -17.12 14.29 16.55
N LEU A 207 -16.63 13.14 16.07
CA LEU A 207 -16.61 12.76 14.65
C LEU A 207 -18.02 12.51 14.12
N SER A 208 -18.85 11.82 14.87
CA SER A 208 -20.24 11.56 14.47
C SER A 208 -21.04 12.86 14.36
N ALA A 209 -20.76 13.83 15.24
CA ALA A 209 -21.36 15.16 15.17
C ALA A 209 -20.90 15.95 13.92
N HIS A 210 -19.61 15.92 13.61
CA HIS A 210 -19.07 16.54 12.39
C HIS A 210 -19.43 15.76 11.11
N GLY A 211 -19.61 14.44 11.21
CA GLY A 211 -20.10 13.59 10.12
C GLY A 211 -21.54 13.91 9.73
N GLN A 212 -22.39 14.29 10.69
CA GLN A 212 -23.74 14.77 10.39
C GLN A 212 -23.72 16.14 9.70
N GLU A 213 -22.89 17.08 10.15
CA GLU A 213 -22.68 18.37 9.45
C GLU A 213 -22.16 18.16 8.03
N PHE A 214 -21.23 17.22 7.83
CA PHE A 214 -20.71 16.89 6.50
C PHE A 214 -21.80 16.28 5.60
N MET A 215 -22.63 15.40 6.12
CA MET A 215 -23.75 14.82 5.37
C MET A 215 -24.83 15.88 5.05
N GLU A 216 -25.05 16.86 5.92
CA GLU A 216 -25.94 17.99 5.64
C GLU A 216 -25.38 18.91 4.56
N ILE A 217 -24.08 19.21 4.55
CA ILE A 217 -23.41 19.97 3.50
C ILE A 217 -23.47 19.22 2.18
N TYR A 218 -23.22 17.90 2.18
CA TYR A 218 -23.26 17.05 0.99
C TYR A 218 -24.69 16.92 0.41
N HIS A 219 -25.71 16.96 1.26
CA HIS A 219 -27.12 16.96 0.82
C HIS A 219 -27.59 18.34 0.35
N ASN A 220 -27.07 19.44 0.91
CA ASN A 220 -27.46 20.80 0.58
C ASN A 220 -26.73 21.41 -0.62
N GLU A 221 -25.52 20.97 -0.94
CA GLU A 221 -24.78 21.39 -2.15
C GLU A 221 -25.15 20.58 -3.41
N GLY A 222 -26.22 19.82 -3.30
CA GLY A 222 -27.08 19.32 -4.36
C GLY A 222 -26.43 18.92 -5.66
N PHE A 223 -26.61 17.71 -5.99
CA PHE A 223 -26.85 17.34 -7.38
C PHE A 223 -28.13 18.07 -7.86
N ARG A 224 -27.95 19.23 -8.48
CA ARG A 224 -28.85 19.78 -9.47
C ARG A 224 -28.26 19.58 -10.85
#